data_6b910cde20ba3eee2e47412f446e3f11
#
_entry.id   6b910cde20ba3eee2e47412f446e3f11
#
_cell.length_a   1.000
_cell.length_b   1.000
_cell.length_c   1.000
_cell.angle_alpha   90.00
_cell.angle_beta   90.00
_cell.angle_gamma   90.00
#
_symmetry.space_group_name_H-M   'P 1'
#
loop_
_entity.id
_entity.type
_entity.pdbx_description
1 polymer ?
#
loop_
_entity_poly.entity_id
_entity_poly.type
_entity_poly.pdbx_seq_one_letter_code
_entity_poly.pdbx_strand_id
1 'polypeptide(L)'
;MAKAPIPPSFTTRRGTGAVVLTGVDGRSLMARRFREITSGIENDLGGDLTEAQKQLLARAATLSCWCEDRETELAKGEQFDAAEYATISNALRRLLADLGLGRRSHDVTPALSDYINGGA
;
A
#
# COMPACT_ATOMS: atom_id res chain seq x y z
N MET A 1 26.58 11.90 -23.14
CA MET A 1 26.44 10.74 -22.24
C MET A 1 25.31 10.94 -21.28
N ALA A 2 24.39 10.01 -21.25
CA ALA A 2 23.27 10.10 -20.35
C ALA A 2 23.74 9.84 -18.91
N LYS A 3 23.33 10.68 -18.00
CA LYS A 3 23.59 10.49 -16.58
C LYS A 3 22.67 9.36 -16.07
N ALA A 4 23.21 8.47 -15.27
CA ALA A 4 22.39 7.43 -14.67
C ALA A 4 21.27 8.04 -13.83
N PRO A 5 20.04 7.57 -13.97
CA PRO A 5 18.96 8.11 -13.16
C PRO A 5 19.18 7.81 -11.68
N ILE A 6 18.82 8.76 -10.85
CA ILE A 6 18.85 8.56 -9.41
C ILE A 6 17.71 7.61 -9.04
N PRO A 7 17.98 6.53 -8.32
CA PRO A 7 16.91 5.63 -7.93
C PRO A 7 15.92 6.34 -7.00
N PRO A 8 14.63 6.06 -7.15
CA PRO A 8 13.64 6.67 -6.28
C PRO A 8 13.85 6.25 -4.83
N SER A 9 13.58 7.14 -3.93
CA SER A 9 13.62 6.86 -2.49
C SER A 9 12.36 7.39 -1.85
N PHE A 10 12.03 6.82 -0.71
CA PHE A 10 10.85 7.22 0.03
C PHE A 10 11.19 8.35 0.99
N THR A 11 10.31 9.34 1.06
CA THR A 11 10.49 10.47 1.95
C THR A 11 9.14 11.00 2.38
N THR A 12 9.12 11.68 3.51
CA THR A 12 7.93 12.36 3.99
C THR A 12 8.04 13.83 3.62
N ARG A 13 7.04 14.33 2.93
CA ARG A 13 7.03 15.72 2.52
C ARG A 13 6.85 16.62 3.72
N ARG A 14 7.69 17.66 3.78
CA ARG A 14 7.60 18.64 4.88
C ARG A 14 6.23 19.32 4.87
N GLY A 15 5.63 19.41 6.03
CA GLY A 15 4.38 20.14 6.23
C GLY A 15 3.11 19.37 5.92
N THR A 16 3.17 18.29 5.14
CA THR A 16 1.98 17.52 4.79
C THR A 16 1.96 16.14 5.44
N GLY A 17 3.12 15.64 5.84
CA GLY A 17 3.24 14.27 6.32
C GLY A 17 3.04 13.22 5.25
N ALA A 18 2.81 13.62 4.00
CA ALA A 18 2.54 12.69 2.93
C ALA A 18 3.79 11.90 2.54
N VAL A 19 3.60 10.61 2.29
CA VAL A 19 4.67 9.75 1.76
C VAL A 19 4.77 9.99 0.26
N VAL A 20 5.98 10.28 -0.23
CA VAL A 20 6.20 10.55 -1.64
C VAL A 20 7.43 9.79 -2.13
N LEU A 21 7.49 9.58 -3.44
CA LEU A 21 8.65 9.00 -4.10
C LEU A 21 9.58 10.12 -4.57
N THR A 22 10.81 10.11 -4.07
CA THR A 22 11.83 11.08 -4.48
C THR A 22 12.44 10.65 -5.80
N GLY A 23 12.62 11.60 -6.72
CA GLY A 23 13.24 11.33 -8.02
C GLY A 23 12.31 10.78 -9.08
N VAL A 24 11.01 10.67 -8.77
CA VAL A 24 10.00 10.21 -9.72
C VAL A 24 9.12 11.38 -10.12
N ASP A 25 8.80 11.45 -11.41
CA ASP A 25 7.86 12.47 -11.90
C ASP A 25 6.49 12.25 -11.23
N GLY A 26 6.03 13.24 -10.48
CA GLY A 26 4.76 13.18 -9.78
C GLY A 26 3.54 13.05 -10.70
N ARG A 27 3.72 13.24 -12.01
CA ARG A 27 2.66 13.11 -13.00
C ARG A 27 2.55 11.71 -13.59
N SER A 28 3.54 10.84 -13.35
CA SER A 28 3.51 9.49 -13.89
C SER A 28 2.34 8.69 -13.31
N LEU A 29 1.87 7.70 -14.06
CA LEU A 29 0.80 6.82 -13.60
C LEU A 29 1.21 6.10 -12.33
N MET A 30 2.46 5.64 -12.26
CA MET A 30 2.96 4.96 -11.08
C MET A 30 2.95 5.88 -9.86
N ALA A 31 3.41 7.11 -10.01
CA ALA A 31 3.42 8.06 -8.88
C ALA A 31 2.02 8.39 -8.42
N ARG A 32 1.07 8.52 -9.35
CA ARG A 32 -0.33 8.78 -9.01
C ARG A 32 -0.92 7.60 -8.27
N ARG A 33 -0.69 6.39 -8.77
CA ARG A 33 -1.21 5.18 -8.11
C ARG A 33 -0.60 4.98 -6.74
N PHE A 34 0.70 5.24 -6.61
CA PHE A 34 1.37 5.19 -5.31
C PHE A 34 0.69 6.13 -4.31
N ARG A 35 0.41 7.37 -4.72
CA ARG A 35 -0.28 8.34 -3.85
C ARG A 35 -1.69 7.88 -3.48
N GLU A 36 -2.41 7.32 -4.44
CA GLU A 36 -3.75 6.80 -4.17
C GLU A 36 -3.73 5.71 -3.11
N ILE A 37 -2.79 4.76 -3.24
CA ILE A 37 -2.66 3.65 -2.31
C ILE A 37 -2.26 4.16 -0.93
N THR A 38 -1.26 5.02 -0.85
CA THR A 38 -0.81 5.55 0.44
C THR A 38 -1.91 6.35 1.12
N SER A 39 -2.62 7.20 0.37
CA SER A 39 -3.71 7.99 0.92
C SER A 39 -4.86 7.11 1.40
N GLY A 40 -5.20 6.09 0.64
CA GLY A 40 -6.27 5.17 1.00
C GLY A 40 -5.97 4.40 2.28
N ILE A 41 -4.78 3.85 2.39
CA ILE A 41 -4.37 3.09 3.57
C ILE A 41 -4.22 4.01 4.78
N GLU A 42 -3.62 5.18 4.59
CA GLU A 42 -3.49 6.17 5.67
C GLU A 42 -4.86 6.54 6.22
N ASN A 43 -5.82 6.75 5.34
CA ASN A 43 -7.19 7.06 5.72
C ASN A 43 -7.83 5.89 6.49
N ASP A 44 -7.60 4.66 6.05
CA ASP A 44 -8.10 3.48 6.73
C ASP A 44 -7.52 3.33 8.14
N LEU A 45 -6.29 3.83 8.34
CA LEU A 45 -5.62 3.78 9.63
C LEU A 45 -5.97 4.96 10.55
N GLY A 46 -6.78 5.89 10.08
CA GLY A 46 -7.22 7.04 10.87
C GLY A 46 -6.40 8.31 10.68
N GLY A 47 -5.43 8.31 9.81
CA GLY A 47 -4.73 9.51 9.37
C GLY A 47 -3.55 9.97 10.21
N ASP A 48 -3.38 9.48 11.42
CA ASP A 48 -2.30 9.89 12.32
C ASP A 48 -1.32 8.74 12.48
N LEU A 49 -0.34 8.68 11.60
CA LEU A 49 0.61 7.57 11.55
C LEU A 49 1.89 7.88 12.28
N THR A 50 2.41 6.87 12.98
CA THR A 50 3.77 6.92 13.51
C THR A 50 4.77 6.84 12.37
N GLU A 51 6.02 7.20 12.63
CA GLU A 51 7.07 7.07 11.63
C GLU A 51 7.24 5.62 11.16
N ALA A 52 7.15 4.67 12.08
CA ALA A 52 7.22 3.26 11.72
C ALA A 52 6.10 2.86 10.78
N GLN A 53 4.89 3.32 11.05
CA GLN A 53 3.74 3.06 10.16
C GLN A 53 3.93 3.69 8.79
N LYS A 54 4.49 4.90 8.73
CA LYS A 54 4.78 5.55 7.44
C LYS A 54 5.79 4.74 6.63
N GLN A 55 6.81 4.20 7.28
CA GLN A 55 7.81 3.36 6.62
C GLN A 55 7.19 2.08 6.08
N LEU A 56 6.37 1.41 6.86
CA LEU A 56 5.67 0.21 6.41
C LEU A 56 4.70 0.52 5.27
N LEU A 57 3.99 1.64 5.38
CA LEU A 57 3.05 2.09 4.36
C LEU A 57 3.73 2.33 3.02
N ALA A 58 4.89 2.99 3.03
CA ALA A 58 5.64 3.25 1.82
C ALA A 58 6.03 1.95 1.12
N ARG A 59 6.48 0.96 1.87
CA ARG A 59 6.85 -0.34 1.31
C ARG A 59 5.64 -1.10 0.82
N ALA A 60 4.55 -1.08 1.56
CA ALA A 60 3.31 -1.72 1.14
C ALA A 60 2.79 -1.11 -0.17
N ALA A 61 2.83 0.21 -0.30
CA ALA A 61 2.42 0.88 -1.52
C ALA A 61 3.32 0.51 -2.70
N THR A 62 4.63 0.42 -2.47
CA THR A 62 5.57 0.00 -3.52
C THR A 62 5.27 -1.41 -4.01
N LEU A 63 5.08 -2.34 -3.09
CA LEU A 63 4.77 -3.72 -3.47
C LEU A 63 3.41 -3.83 -4.14
N SER A 64 2.45 -3.01 -3.72
CA SER A 64 1.12 -2.96 -4.37
C SER A 64 1.24 -2.51 -5.81
N CYS A 65 2.00 -1.45 -6.08
CA CYS A 65 2.23 -0.97 -7.44
C CYS A 65 2.94 -2.02 -8.29
N TRP A 66 3.92 -2.70 -7.70
CA TRP A 66 4.63 -3.77 -8.40
C TRP A 66 3.68 -4.91 -8.77
N CYS A 67 2.84 -5.33 -7.84
CA CYS A 67 1.84 -6.38 -8.10
C CYS A 67 0.88 -5.98 -9.21
N GLU A 68 0.38 -4.75 -9.19
CA GLU A 68 -0.54 -4.27 -10.23
C GLU A 68 0.12 -4.25 -11.60
N ASP A 69 1.40 -3.89 -11.65
CA ASP A 69 2.14 -3.89 -12.90
C ASP A 69 2.32 -5.31 -13.45
N ARG A 70 2.63 -6.27 -12.58
CA ARG A 70 2.72 -7.69 -12.98
C ARG A 70 1.37 -8.24 -13.43
N GLU A 71 0.30 -7.87 -12.75
CA GLU A 71 -1.06 -8.26 -13.12
C GLU A 71 -1.45 -7.73 -14.49
N THR A 72 -1.03 -6.52 -14.81
CA THR A 72 -1.25 -5.94 -16.13
C THR A 72 -0.51 -6.72 -17.20
N GLU A 73 0.74 -7.11 -16.94
CA GLU A 73 1.52 -7.93 -17.87
C GLU A 73 0.84 -9.27 -18.12
N LEU A 74 0.35 -9.91 -17.06
CA LEU A 74 -0.37 -11.17 -17.19
C LEU A 74 -1.63 -11.00 -18.06
N ALA A 75 -2.38 -9.93 -17.83
CA ALA A 75 -3.60 -9.65 -18.59
C ALA A 75 -3.32 -9.41 -20.07
N LYS A 76 -2.14 -8.89 -20.39
CA LYS A 76 -1.71 -8.68 -21.78
C LYS A 76 -1.15 -9.95 -22.42
N GLY A 77 -1.06 -11.05 -21.69
CA GLY A 77 -0.48 -12.29 -22.19
C GLY A 77 1.03 -12.28 -22.22
N GLU A 78 1.66 -11.34 -21.53
CA GLU A 78 3.11 -11.27 -21.45
C GLU A 78 3.68 -12.31 -20.48
N GLN A 79 4.98 -12.51 -20.52
CA GLN A 79 5.66 -13.45 -19.64
C GLN A 79 5.47 -13.04 -18.18
N PHE A 80 5.20 -14.03 -17.34
CA PHE A 80 4.82 -13.77 -15.94
C PHE A 80 5.53 -14.78 -15.03
N ASP A 81 6.27 -14.26 -14.06
CA ASP A 81 6.94 -15.08 -13.05
C ASP A 81 5.99 -15.26 -11.86
N ALA A 82 5.29 -16.37 -11.85
CA ALA A 82 4.31 -16.67 -10.80
C ALA A 82 4.95 -16.83 -9.42
N ALA A 83 6.17 -17.38 -9.37
CA ALA A 83 6.86 -17.58 -8.10
C ALA A 83 7.27 -16.24 -7.46
N GLU A 84 7.81 -15.35 -8.28
CA GLU A 84 8.15 -14.00 -7.81
C GLU A 84 6.91 -13.24 -7.37
N TYR A 85 5.84 -13.31 -8.16
CA TYR A 85 4.58 -12.67 -7.81
C TYR A 85 4.04 -13.18 -6.48
N ALA A 86 4.05 -14.49 -6.27
CA ALA A 86 3.57 -15.08 -5.01
C ALA A 86 4.42 -14.62 -3.82
N THR A 87 5.75 -14.54 -3.99
CA THR A 87 6.65 -14.08 -2.93
C THR A 87 6.34 -12.63 -2.55
N ILE A 88 6.19 -11.77 -3.54
CA ILE A 88 5.91 -10.35 -3.29
C ILE A 88 4.51 -10.17 -2.71
N SER A 89 3.52 -10.89 -3.22
CA SER A 89 2.15 -10.85 -2.68
C SER A 89 2.11 -11.24 -1.20
N ASN A 90 2.87 -12.27 -0.83
CA ASN A 90 2.95 -12.68 0.57
C ASN A 90 3.65 -11.64 1.44
N ALA A 91 4.71 -11.01 0.93
CA ALA A 91 5.38 -9.93 1.64
C ALA A 91 4.43 -8.75 1.84
N LEU A 92 3.68 -8.38 0.82
CA LEU A 92 2.67 -7.32 0.90
C LEU A 92 1.62 -7.65 1.96
N ARG A 93 1.12 -8.87 1.96
CA ARG A 93 0.13 -9.30 2.93
C ARG A 93 0.63 -9.14 4.36
N ARG A 94 1.90 -9.49 4.61
CA ARG A 94 2.50 -9.32 5.94
C ARG A 94 2.61 -7.86 6.35
N LEU A 95 3.01 -7.00 5.41
CA LEU A 95 3.09 -5.56 5.68
C LEU A 95 1.72 -4.99 6.04
N LEU A 96 0.69 -5.37 5.31
CA LEU A 96 -0.67 -4.92 5.59
C LEU A 96 -1.17 -5.44 6.93
N ALA A 97 -0.84 -6.68 7.28
CA ALA A 97 -1.18 -7.24 8.57
C ALA A 97 -0.46 -6.50 9.70
N ASP A 98 0.83 -6.17 9.51
CA ASP A 98 1.60 -5.42 10.50
C ASP A 98 1.04 -4.02 10.70
N LEU A 99 0.47 -3.42 9.65
CA LEU A 99 -0.22 -2.14 9.75
C LEU A 99 -1.57 -2.26 10.47
N GLY A 100 -2.07 -3.47 10.68
CA GLY A 100 -3.30 -3.72 11.39
C GLY A 100 -4.57 -3.65 10.54
N LEU A 101 -4.45 -3.55 9.23
CA LEU A 101 -5.61 -3.39 8.34
C LEU A 101 -6.52 -4.61 8.32
N GLY A 102 -5.95 -5.80 8.45
CA GLY A 102 -6.73 -7.03 8.41
C GLY A 102 -7.70 -7.20 9.57
N ARG A 103 -7.52 -6.47 10.64
CA ARG A 103 -8.37 -6.60 11.84
C ARG A 103 -9.50 -5.58 11.89
N ARG A 104 -9.42 -4.53 11.11
CA ARG A 104 -10.38 -3.42 11.19
C ARG A 104 -11.75 -3.79 10.66
N SER A 105 -11.82 -4.70 9.72
CA SER A 105 -13.10 -5.16 9.19
C SER A 105 -13.97 -5.81 10.26
N HIS A 106 -13.36 -6.32 11.32
CA HIS A 106 -14.10 -6.95 12.42
C HIS A 106 -14.70 -5.95 13.38
N ASP A 107 -14.17 -4.73 13.41
CA ASP A 107 -14.64 -3.69 14.32
C ASP A 107 -16.05 -3.21 13.95
N VAL A 108 -16.43 -3.37 12.70
CA VAL A 108 -17.77 -3.01 12.24
C VAL A 108 -18.78 -4.14 12.42
N THR A 109 -18.31 -5.33 12.83
CA THR A 109 -19.19 -6.45 13.11
C THR A 109 -19.88 -6.17 14.44
N PRO A 110 -21.20 -6.22 14.48
CA PRO A 110 -21.91 -6.03 15.76
C PRO A 110 -21.39 -7.01 16.79
N ALA A 111 -21.21 -6.51 18.00
CA ALA A 111 -20.82 -7.38 19.10
C ALA A 111 -21.87 -8.48 19.27
N LEU A 112 -21.44 -9.65 19.70
CA LEU A 112 -22.37 -10.74 19.94
C LEU A 112 -23.45 -10.35 20.91
N SER A 113 -23.11 -9.53 21.92
CA SER A 113 -24.06 -9.01 22.87
C SER A 113 -25.15 -8.15 22.21
N ASP A 114 -24.77 -7.34 21.23
CA ASP A 114 -25.74 -6.54 20.48
C ASP A 114 -26.68 -7.42 19.68
N TYR A 115 -26.15 -8.51 19.14
CA TYR A 115 -26.92 -9.46 18.38
C TYR A 115 -27.95 -10.18 19.29
N ILE A 116 -27.51 -10.57 20.47
CA ILE A 116 -28.37 -11.24 21.45
C ILE A 116 -29.43 -10.29 21.95
N ASN A 117 -29.04 -9.07 22.31
CA ASN A 117 -29.96 -8.07 22.86
C ASN A 117 -30.90 -7.51 21.80
N GLY A 118 -30.39 -7.31 20.58
CA GLY A 118 -31.18 -6.80 19.49
C GLY A 118 -32.11 -7.83 18.86
N GLY A 119 -31.86 -9.10 19.08
CA GLY A 119 -32.67 -10.19 18.56
C GLY A 119 -33.80 -10.59 19.50
N ALA A 120 -33.86 -9.97 20.61
CA ALA A 120 -34.89 -10.28 21.60
C ALA A 120 -36.26 -9.73 21.19
#